data_1907a3c7d429ca6e8fe6d928f6bb6ab4
#
_entry.id   1907a3c7d429ca6e8fe6d928f6bb6ab4
#
_cell.length_a   1.000
_cell.length_b   1.000
_cell.length_c   1.000
_cell.angle_alpha   90.00
_cell.angle_beta   90.00
_cell.angle_gamma   90.00
#
_symmetry.space_group_name_H-M   'P 1'
#
loop_
_entity.id
_entity.type
_entity.pdbx_description
1 polymer ?
#
loop_
_entity_poly.entity_id
_entity_poly.type
_entity_poly.pdbx_seq_one_letter_code
_entity_poly.pdbx_strand_id
1 'polypeptide(L)'
;GCSTILIWFFVRDITPVEQIGSRAEYQRARDGESIFAILRQNPTILLYLAVSALCSAAYDQYGYLMPLDLGRIHGENGAVIYGTVSSLNCIVVVLFTPFITRLFRRVIDTKKLLTGKLLFLAGYILFLTFLGTIPMYYAAMLIFTWGEIINTIADGPYLSARTPASHRGRINSVSGVAYTILRGVFNIAEGKAYDAYGSTAAWGLTIGALTISI
;
A
#
# COMPACT_ATOMS: atom_id res chain seq x y z
N GLY A 1 -22.36 -8.95 -2.00
CA GLY A 1 -23.26 -9.97 -2.52
C GLY A 1 -22.58 -11.15 -3.21
N CYS A 2 -22.11 -11.01 -4.45
CA CYS A 2 -21.55 -12.15 -5.20
C CYS A 2 -20.25 -12.72 -4.60
N SER A 3 -19.39 -11.90 -4.05
CA SER A 3 -18.14 -12.35 -3.42
C SER A 3 -18.40 -13.23 -2.18
N THR A 4 -19.40 -12.92 -1.38
CA THR A 4 -19.76 -13.71 -0.19
C THR A 4 -20.26 -15.10 -0.57
N ILE A 5 -21.02 -15.20 -1.66
CA ILE A 5 -21.53 -16.47 -2.17
C ILE A 5 -20.37 -17.32 -2.71
N LEU A 6 -19.44 -16.72 -3.46
CA LEU A 6 -18.25 -17.42 -3.94
C LEU A 6 -17.37 -17.92 -2.82
N ILE A 7 -17.15 -17.12 -1.78
CA ILE A 7 -16.39 -17.53 -0.58
C ILE A 7 -17.06 -18.72 0.10
N TRP A 8 -18.38 -18.69 0.29
CA TRP A 8 -19.12 -19.81 0.91
C TRP A 8 -18.97 -21.12 0.12
N PHE A 9 -19.05 -21.09 -1.20
CA PHE A 9 -19.02 -22.31 -2.01
C PHE A 9 -17.63 -22.84 -2.32
N PHE A 10 -16.62 -21.95 -2.43
CA PHE A 10 -15.30 -22.31 -2.92
C PHE A 10 -14.18 -22.24 -1.89
N VAL A 11 -14.37 -21.52 -0.78
CA VAL A 11 -13.34 -21.42 0.26
C VAL A 11 -13.66 -22.48 1.34
N ARG A 12 -12.91 -23.59 1.34
CA ARG A 12 -12.87 -24.51 2.47
C ARG A 12 -11.99 -23.91 3.54
N ASP A 13 -12.44 -23.92 4.79
CA ASP A 13 -11.61 -23.62 5.95
C ASP A 13 -10.40 -24.58 5.96
N ILE A 14 -9.26 -24.06 5.57
CA ILE A 14 -8.00 -24.78 5.72
C ILE A 14 -7.60 -24.56 7.17
N THR A 15 -7.83 -25.55 8.02
CA THR A 15 -7.22 -25.59 9.35
C THR A 15 -5.70 -25.39 9.18
N PRO A 16 -5.09 -24.43 9.91
CA PRO A 16 -3.67 -24.20 9.80
C PRO A 16 -2.92 -25.50 10.12
N VAL A 17 -2.26 -26.07 9.13
CA VAL A 17 -1.32 -27.16 9.37
C VAL A 17 -0.22 -26.58 10.26
N GLU A 18 -0.06 -27.14 11.46
CA GLU A 18 1.04 -26.80 12.36
C GLU A 18 2.36 -27.03 11.61
N GLN A 19 2.99 -25.94 11.18
CA GLN A 19 4.33 -25.99 10.61
C GLN A 19 5.32 -26.19 11.76
N ILE A 20 5.81 -27.41 11.87
CA ILE A 20 6.82 -27.84 12.85
C ILE A 20 8.19 -27.32 12.39
N GLY A 21 8.77 -26.38 13.11
CA GLY A 21 10.11 -25.86 12.88
C GLY A 21 10.43 -24.63 13.77
N SER A 22 11.66 -24.23 13.91
CA SER A 22 12.13 -23.16 14.82
C SER A 22 11.45 -21.78 14.60
N ARG A 23 10.89 -21.52 13.42
CA ARG A 23 9.95 -20.41 13.18
C ARG A 23 8.59 -20.63 13.85
N ALA A 24 8.20 -21.88 14.11
CA ALA A 24 6.93 -22.23 14.72
C ALA A 24 6.85 -21.80 16.20
N GLU A 25 7.96 -21.72 16.89
CA GLU A 25 7.99 -21.29 18.30
C GLU A 25 7.55 -19.84 18.48
N TYR A 26 7.97 -18.95 17.57
CA TYR A 26 7.55 -17.55 17.57
C TYR A 26 6.10 -17.37 17.10
N GLN A 27 5.62 -18.26 16.22
CA GLN A 27 4.26 -18.25 15.69
C GLN A 27 3.26 -19.01 16.58
N ARG A 28 3.71 -19.64 17.69
CA ARG A 28 2.80 -20.29 18.64
C ARG A 28 1.81 -19.27 19.19
N ALA A 29 0.57 -19.74 19.37
CA ALA A 29 -0.47 -18.94 19.99
C ALA A 29 -0.01 -18.49 21.39
N ARG A 30 0.03 -17.18 21.60
CA ARG A 30 0.29 -16.55 22.89
C ARG A 30 -1.03 -16.10 23.48
N ASP A 31 -1.88 -17.07 23.80
CA ASP A 31 -3.20 -16.81 24.33
C ASP A 31 -3.07 -16.10 25.70
N GLY A 32 -3.82 -15.00 25.86
CA GLY A 32 -3.80 -14.18 27.07
C GLY A 32 -2.81 -13.04 27.09
N GLU A 33 -1.85 -12.94 26.17
CA GLU A 33 -0.97 -11.79 26.10
C GLU A 33 -1.66 -10.55 25.50
N SER A 34 -1.33 -9.37 26.04
CA SER A 34 -1.81 -8.11 25.48
C SER A 34 -1.08 -7.78 24.18
N ILE A 35 -1.78 -7.17 23.21
CA ILE A 35 -1.20 -6.68 21.97
C ILE A 35 -0.05 -5.69 22.23
N PHE A 36 -0.18 -4.84 23.25
CA PHE A 36 0.85 -3.88 23.63
C PHE A 36 2.11 -4.58 24.13
N ALA A 37 1.97 -5.70 24.85
CA ALA A 37 3.11 -6.49 25.32
C ALA A 37 3.86 -7.09 24.13
N ILE A 38 3.14 -7.64 23.13
CA ILE A 38 3.74 -8.21 21.93
C ILE A 38 4.46 -7.13 21.09
N LEU A 39 3.85 -5.99 20.89
CA LEU A 39 4.46 -4.89 20.14
C LEU A 39 5.71 -4.33 20.86
N ARG A 40 5.65 -4.21 22.19
CA ARG A 40 6.81 -3.78 23.00
C ARG A 40 7.97 -4.78 22.96
N GLN A 41 7.66 -6.07 22.98
CA GLN A 41 8.67 -7.15 22.87
C GLN A 41 9.28 -7.23 21.45
N ASN A 42 8.57 -6.72 20.43
CA ASN A 42 8.97 -6.80 19.03
C ASN A 42 8.99 -5.42 18.36
N PRO A 43 9.98 -4.58 18.65
CA PRO A 43 10.06 -3.23 18.11
C PRO A 43 10.15 -3.20 16.58
N THR A 44 10.64 -4.28 15.96
CA THR A 44 10.65 -4.42 14.48
C THR A 44 9.25 -4.46 13.89
N ILE A 45 8.29 -5.10 14.57
CA ILE A 45 6.89 -5.10 14.12
C ILE A 45 6.30 -3.70 14.23
N LEU A 46 6.55 -3.02 15.36
CA LEU A 46 6.05 -1.66 15.57
C LEU A 46 6.60 -0.68 14.52
N LEU A 47 7.91 -0.74 14.27
CA LEU A 47 8.55 0.06 13.22
C LEU A 47 7.96 -0.25 11.84
N TYR A 48 7.79 -1.54 11.53
CA TYR A 48 7.17 -1.95 10.27
C TYR A 48 5.75 -1.40 10.12
N LEU A 49 4.92 -1.48 11.16
CA LEU A 49 3.55 -0.95 11.14
C LEU A 49 3.54 0.57 10.90
N ALA A 50 4.43 1.32 11.55
CA ALA A 50 4.55 2.76 11.35
C ALA A 50 4.97 3.11 9.92
N VAL A 51 6.00 2.44 9.41
CA VAL A 51 6.53 2.62 8.04
C VAL A 51 5.50 2.18 6.97
N SER A 52 4.80 1.07 7.20
CA SER A 52 3.76 0.57 6.29
C SER A 52 2.54 1.50 6.28
N ALA A 53 2.12 2.01 7.44
CA ALA A 53 1.02 2.96 7.54
C ALA A 53 1.37 4.29 6.83
N LEU A 54 2.61 4.78 6.97
CA LEU A 54 3.08 5.97 6.27
C LEU A 54 3.12 5.75 4.75
N CYS A 55 3.65 4.61 4.30
CA CYS A 55 3.66 4.23 2.89
C CYS A 55 2.24 4.14 2.30
N SER A 56 1.32 3.51 3.05
CA SER A 56 -0.08 3.36 2.62
C SER A 56 -0.82 4.71 2.57
N ALA A 57 -0.54 5.61 3.52
CA ALA A 57 -1.10 6.96 3.48
C ALA A 57 -0.60 7.75 2.27
N ALA A 58 0.71 7.65 1.96
CA ALA A 58 1.29 8.24 0.77
C ALA A 58 0.76 7.59 -0.53
N TYR A 59 0.53 6.27 -0.54
CA TYR A 59 -0.06 5.56 -1.67
C TYR A 59 -1.42 6.13 -2.07
N ASP A 60 -2.29 6.42 -1.11
CA ASP A 60 -3.65 6.89 -1.37
C ASP A 60 -3.70 8.30 -1.99
N GLN A 61 -2.59 9.05 -1.96
CA GLN A 61 -2.58 10.43 -2.44
C GLN A 61 -2.75 10.53 -3.96
N TYR A 62 -2.50 9.46 -4.72
CA TYR A 62 -2.86 9.46 -6.13
C TYR A 62 -4.38 9.60 -6.34
N GLY A 63 -5.19 9.07 -5.43
CA GLY A 63 -6.64 9.19 -5.45
C GLY A 63 -7.17 10.55 -4.94
N TYR A 64 -6.32 11.35 -4.29
CA TYR A 64 -6.68 12.67 -3.78
C TYR A 64 -6.09 13.81 -4.63
N LEU A 65 -4.78 13.83 -4.82
CA LEU A 65 -4.10 14.92 -5.52
C LEU A 65 -4.24 14.86 -7.04
N MET A 66 -4.21 13.66 -7.63
CA MET A 66 -4.30 13.55 -9.09
C MET A 66 -5.62 14.09 -9.66
N PRO A 67 -6.82 13.75 -9.13
CA PRO A 67 -8.05 14.34 -9.64
C PRO A 67 -8.12 15.85 -9.43
N LEU A 68 -7.53 16.40 -8.36
CA LEU A 68 -7.43 17.85 -8.15
C LEU A 68 -6.60 18.52 -9.25
N ASP A 69 -5.42 17.98 -9.54
CA ASP A 69 -4.54 18.51 -10.58
C ASP A 69 -5.17 18.39 -11.97
N LEU A 70 -5.72 17.23 -12.30
CA LEU A 70 -6.37 17.00 -13.59
C LEU A 70 -7.59 17.91 -13.78
N GLY A 71 -8.40 18.11 -12.74
CA GLY A 71 -9.52 19.03 -12.77
C GLY A 71 -9.07 20.49 -12.97
N ARG A 72 -7.97 20.88 -12.30
CA ARG A 72 -7.42 22.25 -12.42
C ARG A 72 -6.79 22.53 -13.79
N ILE A 73 -6.07 21.52 -14.36
CA ILE A 73 -5.32 21.68 -15.60
C ILE A 73 -6.21 21.45 -16.82
N HIS A 74 -7.07 20.44 -16.79
CA HIS A 74 -7.86 19.99 -17.92
C HIS A 74 -9.37 20.28 -17.80
N GLY A 75 -9.82 20.94 -16.73
CA GLY A 75 -11.22 21.32 -16.50
C GLY A 75 -12.15 20.09 -16.51
N GLU A 76 -13.23 20.13 -17.26
CA GLU A 76 -14.24 19.06 -17.34
C GLU A 76 -13.66 17.72 -17.83
N ASN A 77 -12.60 17.74 -18.64
CA ASN A 77 -11.92 16.53 -19.12
C ASN A 77 -11.08 15.86 -18.02
N GLY A 78 -10.75 16.57 -16.95
CA GLY A 78 -9.91 16.05 -15.87
C GLY A 78 -10.48 14.78 -15.24
N ALA A 79 -11.78 14.74 -15.00
CA ALA A 79 -12.47 13.57 -14.44
C ALA A 79 -12.38 12.35 -15.36
N VAL A 80 -12.53 12.56 -16.68
CA VAL A 80 -12.43 11.49 -17.69
C VAL A 80 -11.00 10.94 -17.76
N ILE A 81 -10.00 11.82 -17.75
CA ILE A 81 -8.59 11.43 -17.75
C ILE A 81 -8.25 10.63 -16.48
N TYR A 82 -8.66 11.12 -15.31
CA TYR A 82 -8.48 10.38 -14.05
C TYR A 82 -9.14 9.01 -14.10
N GLY A 83 -10.40 8.93 -14.56
CA GLY A 83 -11.13 7.68 -14.66
C GLY A 83 -10.45 6.66 -15.57
N THR A 84 -9.93 7.10 -16.73
CA THR A 84 -9.23 6.20 -17.67
C THR A 84 -7.86 5.77 -17.15
N VAL A 85 -7.10 6.66 -16.50
CA VAL A 85 -5.82 6.32 -15.84
C VAL A 85 -6.05 5.32 -14.69
N SER A 86 -7.09 5.53 -13.87
CA SER A 86 -7.45 4.60 -12.79
C SER A 86 -7.94 3.25 -13.33
N SER A 87 -8.68 3.26 -14.46
CA SER A 87 -9.08 2.02 -15.13
C SER A 87 -7.88 1.23 -15.65
N LEU A 88 -6.86 1.90 -16.18
CA LEU A 88 -5.60 1.28 -16.56
C LEU A 88 -4.93 0.58 -15.36
N ASN A 89 -4.88 1.25 -14.20
CA ASN A 89 -4.37 0.64 -12.96
C ASN A 89 -5.11 -0.67 -12.66
N CYS A 90 -6.43 -0.66 -12.62
CA CYS A 90 -7.23 -1.86 -12.35
C CYS A 90 -6.95 -3.00 -13.33
N ILE A 91 -6.89 -2.68 -14.64
CA ILE A 91 -6.61 -3.68 -15.69
C ILE A 91 -5.23 -4.29 -15.51
N VAL A 92 -4.22 -3.46 -15.24
CA VAL A 92 -2.83 -3.91 -15.05
C VAL A 92 -2.73 -4.77 -13.78
N VAL A 93 -3.37 -4.38 -12.68
CA VAL A 93 -3.41 -5.19 -11.44
C VAL A 93 -3.98 -6.58 -11.74
N VAL A 94 -5.14 -6.66 -12.38
CA VAL A 94 -5.79 -7.96 -12.66
C VAL A 94 -4.96 -8.84 -13.57
N LEU A 95 -4.42 -8.28 -14.66
CA LEU A 95 -3.70 -9.06 -15.67
C LEU A 95 -2.28 -9.44 -15.21
N PHE A 96 -1.58 -8.55 -14.52
CA PHE A 96 -0.15 -8.73 -14.24
C PHE A 96 0.15 -9.28 -12.85
N THR A 97 -0.78 -9.24 -11.90
CA THR A 97 -0.55 -9.82 -10.56
C THR A 97 -0.10 -11.29 -10.60
N PRO A 98 -0.73 -12.21 -11.35
CA PRO A 98 -0.27 -13.59 -11.41
C PRO A 98 1.15 -13.73 -11.99
N PHE A 99 1.48 -12.93 -12.99
CA PHE A 99 2.79 -12.92 -13.63
C PHE A 99 3.87 -12.39 -12.68
N ILE A 100 3.64 -11.22 -12.07
CA ILE A 100 4.58 -10.60 -11.14
C ILE A 100 4.77 -11.48 -9.90
N THR A 101 3.70 -12.09 -9.37
CA THR A 101 3.77 -13.03 -8.24
C THR A 101 4.69 -14.22 -8.59
N ARG A 102 4.59 -14.77 -9.80
CA ARG A 102 5.44 -15.86 -10.25
C ARG A 102 6.90 -15.42 -10.40
N LEU A 103 7.13 -14.24 -10.98
CA LEU A 103 8.46 -13.67 -11.19
C LEU A 103 9.18 -13.42 -9.86
N PHE A 104 8.47 -12.85 -8.89
CA PHE A 104 9.03 -12.50 -7.57
C PHE A 104 8.96 -13.63 -6.53
N ARG A 105 8.52 -14.84 -6.90
CA ARG A 105 8.33 -15.96 -5.95
C ARG A 105 9.58 -16.30 -5.13
N ARG A 106 10.77 -16.15 -5.71
CA ARG A 106 12.05 -16.47 -5.07
C ARG A 106 12.71 -15.26 -4.41
N VAL A 107 12.15 -14.07 -4.55
CA VAL A 107 12.70 -12.85 -3.98
C VAL A 107 12.24 -12.71 -2.53
N ILE A 108 13.13 -12.30 -1.64
CA ILE A 108 12.84 -12.07 -0.22
C ILE A 108 11.86 -10.90 -0.07
N ASP A 109 10.90 -11.00 0.85
CA ASP A 109 9.82 -10.01 1.02
C ASP A 109 10.36 -8.59 1.30
N THR A 110 11.43 -8.44 2.07
CA THR A 110 12.07 -7.14 2.30
C THR A 110 12.53 -6.46 1.00
N LYS A 111 13.10 -7.25 0.05
CA LYS A 111 13.52 -6.70 -1.25
C LYS A 111 12.32 -6.34 -2.11
N LYS A 112 11.24 -7.12 -2.05
CA LYS A 112 9.99 -6.79 -2.75
C LYS A 112 9.42 -5.47 -2.22
N LEU A 113 9.31 -5.31 -0.89
CA LEU A 113 8.81 -4.10 -0.25
C LEU A 113 9.65 -2.87 -0.66
N LEU A 114 10.97 -2.99 -0.64
CA LEU A 114 11.85 -1.91 -1.09
C LEU A 114 11.63 -1.58 -2.57
N THR A 115 11.58 -2.59 -3.44
CA THR A 115 11.35 -2.40 -4.87
C THR A 115 9.98 -1.76 -5.13
N GLY A 116 8.93 -2.21 -4.46
CA GLY A 116 7.59 -1.65 -4.57
C GLY A 116 7.56 -0.17 -4.21
N LYS A 117 8.17 0.21 -3.09
CA LYS A 117 8.25 1.61 -2.64
C LYS A 117 9.07 2.49 -3.58
N LEU A 118 10.18 1.99 -4.12
CA LEU A 118 10.97 2.72 -5.11
C LEU A 118 10.19 2.96 -6.41
N LEU A 119 9.37 2.01 -6.84
CA LEU A 119 8.49 2.19 -8.00
C LEU A 119 7.35 3.19 -7.71
N PHE A 120 6.78 3.19 -6.49
CA PHE A 120 5.84 4.25 -6.08
C PHE A 120 6.50 5.63 -6.17
N LEU A 121 7.70 5.75 -5.60
CA LEU A 121 8.46 7.00 -5.62
C LEU A 121 8.73 7.47 -7.06
N ALA A 122 9.17 6.56 -7.94
CA ALA A 122 9.39 6.86 -9.34
C ALA A 122 8.10 7.30 -10.06
N GLY A 123 6.97 6.64 -9.79
CA GLY A 123 5.65 7.02 -10.30
C GLY A 123 5.26 8.44 -9.89
N TYR A 124 5.39 8.78 -8.61
CA TYR A 124 5.05 10.12 -8.11
C TYR A 124 5.99 11.22 -8.64
N ILE A 125 7.28 10.94 -8.76
CA ILE A 125 8.23 11.89 -9.38
C ILE A 125 7.84 12.15 -10.84
N LEU A 126 7.44 11.10 -11.57
CA LEU A 126 6.96 11.25 -12.95
C LEU A 126 5.65 12.05 -13.01
N PHE A 127 4.69 11.81 -12.14
CA PHE A 127 3.46 12.60 -12.07
C PHE A 127 3.78 14.07 -11.85
N LEU A 128 4.64 14.38 -10.88
CA LEU A 128 5.00 15.76 -10.56
C LEU A 128 5.79 16.43 -11.67
N THR A 129 6.76 15.73 -12.27
CA THR A 129 7.65 16.30 -13.29
C THR A 129 6.92 16.62 -14.59
N PHE A 130 5.92 15.81 -14.96
CA PHE A 130 5.18 15.93 -16.22
C PHE A 130 3.71 16.30 -16.01
N LEU A 131 3.43 17.14 -15.02
CA LEU A 131 2.10 17.69 -14.78
C LEU A 131 1.51 18.31 -16.05
N GLY A 132 0.29 17.92 -16.39
CA GLY A 132 -0.41 18.39 -17.58
C GLY A 132 -0.16 17.57 -18.86
N THR A 133 0.79 16.64 -18.85
CA THR A 133 1.12 15.82 -20.03
C THR A 133 0.37 14.48 -19.97
N ILE A 134 -0.74 14.38 -20.68
CA ILE A 134 -1.66 13.22 -20.59
C ILE A 134 -0.95 11.87 -20.78
N PRO A 135 -0.11 11.62 -21.82
CA PRO A 135 0.57 10.33 -21.98
C PRO A 135 1.45 9.94 -20.80
N MET A 136 2.04 10.93 -20.11
CA MET A 136 2.92 10.70 -18.97
C MET A 136 2.15 10.25 -17.73
N TYR A 137 0.88 10.64 -17.57
CA TYR A 137 0.04 10.10 -16.51
C TYR A 137 -0.17 8.58 -16.65
N TYR A 138 -0.37 8.09 -17.87
CA TYR A 138 -0.48 6.65 -18.13
C TYR A 138 0.85 5.92 -17.88
N ALA A 139 1.97 6.49 -18.33
CA ALA A 139 3.30 5.89 -18.10
C ALA A 139 3.65 5.85 -16.61
N ALA A 140 3.41 6.94 -15.89
CA ALA A 140 3.63 7.02 -14.45
C ALA A 140 2.72 6.03 -13.69
N MET A 141 1.45 5.90 -14.09
CA MET A 141 0.52 4.94 -13.50
C MET A 141 0.97 3.50 -13.72
N LEU A 142 1.52 3.15 -14.89
CA LEU A 142 2.07 1.81 -15.12
C LEU A 142 3.19 1.48 -14.14
N ILE A 143 4.15 2.40 -13.97
CA ILE A 143 5.27 2.22 -13.03
C ILE A 143 4.75 2.11 -11.59
N PHE A 144 3.83 2.99 -11.20
CA PHE A 144 3.18 3.00 -9.91
C PHE A 144 2.45 1.67 -9.63
N THR A 145 1.68 1.18 -10.60
CA THR A 145 0.92 -0.08 -10.48
C THR A 145 1.81 -1.30 -10.31
N TRP A 146 2.96 -1.33 -10.96
CA TRP A 146 3.93 -2.40 -10.73
C TRP A 146 4.47 -2.36 -9.30
N GLY A 147 4.73 -1.16 -8.78
CA GLY A 147 5.09 -0.98 -7.37
C GLY A 147 3.99 -1.49 -6.43
N GLU A 148 2.74 -1.18 -6.72
CA GLU A 148 1.55 -1.62 -5.98
C GLU A 148 1.46 -3.14 -5.91
N ILE A 149 1.55 -3.82 -7.05
CA ILE A 149 1.47 -5.28 -7.10
C ILE A 149 2.60 -5.90 -6.28
N ILE A 150 3.86 -5.42 -6.47
CA ILE A 150 5.02 -5.96 -5.77
C ILE A 150 4.92 -5.74 -4.26
N ASN A 151 4.47 -4.55 -3.83
CA ASN A 151 4.28 -4.25 -2.42
C ASN A 151 3.18 -5.13 -1.80
N THR A 152 2.04 -5.25 -2.48
CA THR A 152 0.88 -6.02 -2.00
C THR A 152 1.20 -7.51 -1.81
N ILE A 153 1.95 -8.13 -2.74
CA ILE A 153 2.32 -9.55 -2.62
C ILE A 153 3.35 -9.81 -1.51
N ALA A 154 3.99 -8.76 -0.97
CA ALA A 154 5.00 -8.88 0.08
C ALA A 154 4.49 -8.49 1.46
N ASP A 155 3.61 -7.50 1.56
CA ASP A 155 3.17 -6.88 2.82
C ASP A 155 2.52 -7.90 3.76
N GLY A 156 1.49 -8.59 3.30
CA GLY A 156 0.78 -9.61 4.09
C GLY A 156 1.69 -10.76 4.57
N PRO A 157 2.45 -11.42 3.69
CA PRO A 157 3.41 -12.45 4.09
C PRO A 157 4.48 -11.96 5.06
N TYR A 158 5.03 -10.76 4.84
CA TYR A 158 6.03 -10.16 5.71
C TYR A 158 5.52 -9.97 7.14
N LEU A 159 4.33 -9.38 7.29
CA LEU A 159 3.72 -9.16 8.61
C LEU A 159 3.31 -10.47 9.26
N SER A 160 2.67 -11.37 8.50
CA SER A 160 2.19 -12.67 9.02
C SER A 160 3.33 -13.57 9.49
N ALA A 161 4.49 -13.52 8.83
CA ALA A 161 5.67 -14.29 9.22
C ALA A 161 6.29 -13.83 10.55
N ARG A 162 6.00 -12.59 10.97
CA ARG A 162 6.57 -11.96 12.19
C ARG A 162 5.58 -11.80 13.31
N THR A 163 4.31 -12.15 13.08
CA THR A 163 3.23 -11.98 14.05
C THR A 163 2.76 -13.33 14.57
N PRO A 164 2.61 -13.51 15.91
CA PRO A 164 2.00 -14.71 16.48
C PRO A 164 0.62 -14.98 15.90
N ALA A 165 0.31 -16.25 15.61
CA ALA A 165 -0.93 -16.65 14.94
C ALA A 165 -2.19 -16.12 15.65
N SER A 166 -2.21 -16.15 17.00
CA SER A 166 -3.33 -15.66 17.84
C SER A 166 -3.53 -14.14 17.79
N HIS A 167 -2.54 -13.37 17.31
CA HIS A 167 -2.56 -11.90 17.32
C HIS A 167 -2.61 -11.27 15.93
N ARG A 168 -2.56 -12.04 14.83
CA ARG A 168 -2.57 -11.53 13.46
C ARG A 168 -3.75 -10.61 13.18
N GLY A 169 -4.95 -11.01 13.56
CA GLY A 169 -6.14 -10.21 13.38
C GLY A 169 -6.08 -8.87 14.13
N ARG A 170 -5.62 -8.90 15.38
CA ARG A 170 -5.50 -7.70 16.22
C ARG A 170 -4.43 -6.75 15.69
N ILE A 171 -3.30 -7.26 15.23
CA ILE A 171 -2.21 -6.45 14.65
C ILE A 171 -2.66 -5.84 13.32
N ASN A 172 -3.37 -6.58 12.48
CA ASN A 172 -3.96 -6.04 11.25
C ASN A 172 -4.98 -4.93 11.55
N SER A 173 -5.78 -5.07 12.60
CA SER A 173 -6.72 -4.01 13.02
C SER A 173 -5.98 -2.75 13.47
N VAL A 174 -4.91 -2.87 14.25
CA VAL A 174 -4.07 -1.73 14.67
C VAL A 174 -3.43 -1.08 13.45
N SER A 175 -2.93 -1.86 12.49
CA SER A 175 -2.40 -1.35 11.23
C SER A 175 -3.45 -0.54 10.45
N GLY A 176 -4.67 -1.07 10.33
CA GLY A 176 -5.78 -0.39 9.66
C GLY A 176 -6.18 0.93 10.33
N VAL A 177 -6.22 0.97 11.66
CA VAL A 177 -6.50 2.20 12.42
C VAL A 177 -5.38 3.23 12.22
N ALA A 178 -4.12 2.81 12.36
CA ALA A 178 -2.97 3.70 12.15
C ALA A 178 -2.95 4.28 10.74
N TYR A 179 -3.20 3.46 9.72
CA TYR A 179 -3.34 3.88 8.34
C TYR A 179 -4.46 4.91 8.16
N THR A 180 -5.65 4.65 8.71
CA THR A 180 -6.80 5.55 8.57
C THR A 180 -6.54 6.94 9.19
N ILE A 181 -5.90 6.96 10.37
CA ILE A 181 -5.52 8.20 11.04
C ILE A 181 -4.49 8.96 10.20
N LEU A 182 -3.41 8.29 9.76
CA LEU A 182 -2.37 8.92 8.96
C LEU A 182 -2.92 9.46 7.63
N ARG A 183 -3.75 8.69 6.94
CA ARG A 183 -4.44 9.14 5.72
C ARG A 183 -5.22 10.43 5.95
N GLY A 184 -6.01 10.50 7.05
CA GLY A 184 -6.75 11.71 7.39
C GLY A 184 -5.85 12.91 7.65
N VAL A 185 -4.75 12.72 8.39
CA VAL A 185 -3.75 13.78 8.65
C VAL A 185 -3.08 14.22 7.35
N PHE A 186 -2.70 13.27 6.48
CA PHE A 186 -2.10 13.57 5.18
C PHE A 186 -3.04 14.36 4.29
N ASN A 187 -4.29 13.94 4.12
CA ASN A 187 -5.27 14.67 3.31
C ASN A 187 -5.45 16.11 3.77
N ILE A 188 -5.48 16.36 5.09
CA ILE A 188 -5.58 17.72 5.64
C ILE A 188 -4.30 18.52 5.37
N ALA A 189 -3.14 17.92 5.59
CA ALA A 189 -1.86 18.60 5.40
C ALA A 189 -1.62 18.94 3.93
N GLU A 190 -1.90 18.00 3.04
CA GLU A 190 -1.74 18.17 1.60
C GLU A 190 -2.76 19.12 0.99
N GLY A 191 -4.02 19.09 1.46
CA GLY A 191 -5.01 20.06 1.06
C GLY A 191 -4.57 21.48 1.41
N LYS A 192 -4.10 21.72 2.63
CA LYS A 192 -3.56 23.04 3.05
C LYS A 192 -2.30 23.42 2.25
N ALA A 193 -1.40 22.48 1.99
CA ALA A 193 -0.21 22.74 1.19
C ALA A 193 -0.57 23.04 -0.27
N TYR A 194 -1.56 22.34 -0.82
CA TYR A 194 -2.08 22.58 -2.15
C TYR A 194 -2.69 23.98 -2.30
N ASP A 195 -3.51 24.39 -1.33
CA ASP A 195 -4.17 25.72 -1.32
C ASP A 195 -3.17 26.87 -1.15
N ALA A 196 -2.17 26.70 -0.28
CA ALA A 196 -1.20 27.73 0.06
C ALA A 196 -0.04 27.85 -0.95
N TYR A 197 0.44 26.71 -1.45
CA TYR A 197 1.70 26.65 -2.22
C TYR A 197 1.57 25.91 -3.56
N GLY A 198 0.38 25.37 -3.85
CA GLY A 198 0.07 24.68 -5.10
C GLY A 198 0.45 23.20 -5.10
N SER A 199 0.24 22.57 -6.25
CA SER A 199 0.40 21.13 -6.48
C SER A 199 1.78 20.60 -6.10
N THR A 200 2.84 21.31 -6.47
CA THR A 200 4.22 20.88 -6.20
C THR A 200 4.52 20.69 -4.71
N ALA A 201 3.97 21.55 -3.85
CA ALA A 201 4.16 21.43 -2.42
C ALA A 201 3.40 20.21 -1.83
N ALA A 202 2.17 19.96 -2.29
CA ALA A 202 1.39 18.82 -1.87
C ALA A 202 2.05 17.50 -2.28
N TRP A 203 2.42 17.34 -3.55
CA TRP A 203 3.18 16.18 -4.01
C TRP A 203 4.54 16.03 -3.33
N GLY A 204 5.18 17.15 -2.98
CA GLY A 204 6.42 17.16 -2.20
C GLY A 204 6.27 16.50 -0.82
N LEU A 205 5.14 16.71 -0.14
CA LEU A 205 4.82 16.03 1.13
C LEU A 205 4.67 14.51 0.92
N THR A 206 3.91 14.09 -0.09
CA THR A 206 3.74 12.67 -0.44
C THR A 206 5.07 12.00 -0.75
N ILE A 207 5.91 12.61 -1.60
CA ILE A 207 7.22 12.11 -1.98
C ILE A 207 8.14 12.05 -0.76
N GLY A 208 8.13 13.09 0.09
CA GLY A 208 8.90 13.12 1.33
C GLY A 208 8.52 12.00 2.30
N ALA A 209 7.22 11.79 2.52
CA ALA A 209 6.71 10.71 3.36
C ALA A 209 7.10 9.33 2.83
N LEU A 210 6.95 9.14 1.51
CA LEU A 210 7.33 7.88 0.88
C LEU A 210 8.84 7.63 0.99
N THR A 211 9.66 8.66 0.82
CA THR A 211 11.11 8.57 0.98
C THR A 211 11.51 8.20 2.40
N ILE A 212 10.83 8.75 3.42
CA ILE A 212 11.03 8.37 4.83
C ILE A 212 10.64 6.93 5.08
N SER A 213 9.65 6.40 4.34
CA SER A 213 9.18 5.02 4.47
C SER A 213 10.11 3.98 3.84
N ILE A 214 11.06 4.38 3.02
CA ILE A 214 12.06 3.51 2.35
C ILE A 214 13.22 3.21 3.27
#